data_796589721ede6508e5191d89946bbe43
#
_entry.id   796589721ede6508e5191d89946bbe43
#
_cell.length_a   1.000
_cell.length_b   1.000
_cell.length_c   1.000
_cell.angle_alpha   90.00
_cell.angle_beta   90.00
_cell.angle_gamma   90.00
#
_symmetry.space_group_name_H-M   'P 1'
#
loop_
_entity.id
_entity.type
_entity.pdbx_description
1 polymer ?
#
loop_
_entity_poly.entity_id
_entity_poly.type
_entity_poly.pdbx_seq_one_letter_code
_entity_poly.pdbx_strand_id
1 'polypeptide(L)'
;MGRVGDRAWACRQASVPRGSGCQATFRLMPYQLFYWPTIQGRGEFVRLALEAAGAPYIDVARGTEDAGQGLPAMWGCLQDEGVTHPPFAPPFLKDGAVLVGQTAAILQYLAPQLKLVARSEQARIWTQQIQLTIADMVSEAHDTHHPIGGSLYYEDQKPEALRRAKEFCSTRMPKFLTWFENILVRNPAGSRHLVGGRLSYADLSLFQLVEGLRYAFPKIAAHALTRTPRVCELHDRVAAQPRVAAYLRSERRIAFNEQGIFRRYPELDLC
;
A
#
# COMPACT_ATOMS: atom_id res chain seq x y z
N MET A 1 -25.51 44.25 61.17
CA MET A 1 -24.19 44.85 61.09
C MET A 1 -23.17 43.78 61.46
N GLY A 2 -22.40 43.28 60.55
CA GLY A 2 -21.39 42.27 60.78
C GLY A 2 -20.67 41.99 59.47
N ARG A 3 -19.48 42.57 59.31
CA ARG A 3 -18.62 42.37 58.14
C ARG A 3 -17.98 40.97 58.20
N VAL A 4 -18.09 40.22 57.14
CA VAL A 4 -17.37 38.95 56.93
C VAL A 4 -16.16 39.25 56.07
N GLY A 5 -14.98 38.84 56.56
CA GLY A 5 -13.68 39.15 55.98
C GLY A 5 -13.31 38.25 54.83
N ASP A 6 -12.68 38.84 53.82
CA ASP A 6 -12.01 38.21 52.68
C ASP A 6 -10.83 37.36 53.13
N ARG A 7 -10.83 36.07 52.76
CA ARG A 7 -9.63 35.24 52.78
C ARG A 7 -9.22 34.93 51.35
N ALA A 8 -8.21 35.65 50.88
CA ALA A 8 -7.52 35.36 49.63
C ALA A 8 -6.78 34.03 49.74
N TRP A 9 -7.08 33.11 48.84
CA TRP A 9 -6.32 31.87 48.64
C TRP A 9 -5.21 32.11 47.61
N ALA A 10 -3.97 32.18 48.10
CA ALA A 10 -2.78 32.23 47.26
C ALA A 10 -2.53 30.84 46.66
N CYS A 11 -2.76 30.68 45.37
CA CYS A 11 -2.40 29.49 44.61
C CYS A 11 -0.89 29.53 44.33
N ARG A 12 -0.11 28.66 44.97
CA ARG A 12 1.31 28.49 44.67
C ARG A 12 1.43 27.74 43.32
N GLN A 13 1.97 28.41 42.33
CA GLN A 13 2.37 27.78 41.06
C GLN A 13 3.56 26.87 41.32
N ALA A 14 3.34 25.55 41.19
CA ALA A 14 4.41 24.59 41.12
C ALA A 14 4.98 24.58 39.67
N SER A 15 6.26 24.93 39.56
CA SER A 15 7.01 24.87 38.33
C SER A 15 7.19 23.39 37.87
N VAL A 16 6.61 23.04 36.73
CA VAL A 16 6.82 21.74 36.07
C VAL A 16 8.14 21.81 35.30
N PRO A 17 9.08 20.88 35.50
CA PRO A 17 10.31 20.87 34.73
C PRO A 17 10.00 20.46 33.27
N ARG A 18 10.50 21.28 32.33
CA ARG A 18 10.49 20.96 30.90
C ARG A 18 11.50 19.85 30.61
N GLY A 19 11.05 18.62 30.64
CA GLY A 19 11.78 17.47 30.12
C GLY A 19 11.66 17.37 28.61
N SER A 20 12.69 17.77 27.87
CA SER A 20 12.86 17.48 26.45
C SER A 20 13.17 15.99 26.29
N GLY A 21 12.18 15.20 25.93
CA GLY A 21 12.34 13.80 25.57
C GLY A 21 11.29 13.47 24.52
N CYS A 22 11.70 13.45 23.25
CA CYS A 22 10.92 12.84 22.19
C CYS A 22 10.84 11.33 22.47
N GLN A 23 9.93 10.92 23.32
CA GLN A 23 9.61 9.51 23.52
C GLN A 23 8.91 9.03 22.25
N ALA A 24 9.61 8.22 21.48
CA ALA A 24 8.97 7.33 20.50
C ALA A 24 7.95 6.51 21.30
N THR A 25 6.67 6.82 21.15
CA THR A 25 5.60 6.00 21.71
C THR A 25 5.73 4.61 21.08
N PHE A 26 6.30 3.69 21.84
CA PHE A 26 6.31 2.27 21.50
C PHE A 26 4.84 1.86 21.40
N ARG A 27 4.39 1.54 20.20
CA ARG A 27 3.07 0.99 19.96
C ARG A 27 2.99 -0.35 20.68
N LEU A 28 2.07 -0.50 21.63
CA LEU A 28 1.92 -1.69 22.48
C LEU A 28 1.43 -2.92 21.72
N MET A 29 0.73 -2.76 20.58
CA MET A 29 0.17 -3.85 19.78
C MET A 29 0.58 -3.73 18.31
N PRO A 30 0.99 -4.83 17.67
CA PRO A 30 1.29 -4.82 16.22
C PRO A 30 0.02 -4.62 15.40
N TYR A 31 0.15 -4.06 14.19
CA TYR A 31 -0.92 -4.09 13.20
C TYR A 31 -1.22 -5.53 12.80
N GLN A 32 -2.46 -5.85 12.51
CA GLN A 32 -2.86 -7.15 11.98
C GLN A 32 -3.31 -6.97 10.52
N LEU A 33 -2.54 -7.52 9.60
CA LEU A 33 -2.87 -7.53 8.17
C LEU A 33 -3.49 -8.86 7.81
N PHE A 34 -4.66 -8.82 7.17
CA PHE A 34 -5.38 -9.99 6.69
C PHE A 34 -5.35 -9.98 5.16
N TYR A 35 -4.64 -10.93 4.58
CA TYR A 35 -4.58 -11.14 3.14
C TYR A 35 -4.20 -12.58 2.81
N TRP A 36 -4.44 -13.01 1.58
CA TRP A 36 -4.11 -14.35 1.11
C TRP A 36 -2.64 -14.69 1.38
N PRO A 37 -2.34 -15.88 1.95
CA PRO A 37 -0.99 -16.19 2.47
C PRO A 37 0.05 -16.50 1.41
N THR A 38 -0.38 -16.88 0.20
CA THR A 38 0.49 -17.40 -0.86
C THR A 38 0.78 -16.40 -1.97
N ILE A 39 0.18 -15.22 -1.96
CA ILE A 39 0.29 -14.23 -3.02
C ILE A 39 0.66 -12.85 -2.49
N GLN A 40 1.39 -12.10 -3.31
CA GLN A 40 1.63 -10.68 -3.07
C GLN A 40 0.33 -9.87 -3.17
N GLY A 41 -0.29 -9.91 -4.33
CA GLY A 41 -1.56 -9.28 -4.64
C GLY A 41 -1.70 -7.85 -4.12
N ARG A 42 -2.91 -7.48 -3.71
CA ARG A 42 -3.19 -6.16 -3.13
C ARG A 42 -2.63 -5.99 -1.71
N GLY A 43 -2.36 -7.07 -0.99
CA GLY A 43 -1.76 -7.03 0.34
C GLY A 43 -0.32 -6.53 0.35
N GLU A 44 0.41 -6.72 -0.75
CA GLU A 44 1.81 -6.33 -0.84
C GLU A 44 2.05 -4.82 -0.75
N PHE A 45 1.13 -4.03 -1.27
CA PHE A 45 1.18 -2.58 -1.14
C PHE A 45 1.16 -2.14 0.33
N VAL A 46 0.40 -2.86 1.17
CA VAL A 46 0.32 -2.62 2.61
C VAL A 46 1.58 -3.13 3.32
N ARG A 47 2.06 -4.35 2.97
CA ARG A 47 3.31 -4.89 3.52
C ARG A 47 4.48 -3.95 3.30
N LEU A 48 4.65 -3.44 2.08
CA LEU A 48 5.71 -2.49 1.74
C LEU A 48 5.65 -1.21 2.58
N ALA A 49 4.46 -0.67 2.85
CA ALA A 49 4.31 0.52 3.70
C ALA A 49 4.73 0.23 5.15
N LEU A 50 4.31 -0.90 5.72
CA LEU A 50 4.67 -1.33 7.06
C LEU A 50 6.18 -1.61 7.18
N GLU A 51 6.74 -2.35 6.24
CA GLU A 51 8.17 -2.70 6.18
C GLU A 51 9.05 -1.46 5.99
N ALA A 52 8.71 -0.57 5.07
CA ALA A 52 9.46 0.67 4.85
C ALA A 52 9.49 1.56 6.10
N ALA A 53 8.40 1.61 6.84
CA ALA A 53 8.32 2.33 8.12
C ALA A 53 9.02 1.58 9.28
N GLY A 54 9.24 0.27 9.15
CA GLY A 54 9.67 -0.61 10.23
C GLY A 54 8.60 -0.76 11.32
N ALA A 55 7.34 -0.71 10.93
CA ALA A 55 6.22 -0.87 11.84
C ALA A 55 5.99 -2.36 12.15
N PRO A 56 5.80 -2.74 13.42
CA PRO A 56 5.50 -4.12 13.77
C PRO A 56 4.11 -4.50 13.26
N TYR A 57 4.02 -5.64 12.59
CA TYR A 57 2.75 -6.19 12.12
C TYR A 57 2.76 -7.72 12.12
N ILE A 58 1.56 -8.29 12.14
CA ILE A 58 1.30 -9.73 11.97
C ILE A 58 0.57 -9.88 10.63
N ASP A 59 1.10 -10.69 9.74
CA ASP A 59 0.43 -11.13 8.50
C ASP A 59 -0.42 -12.36 8.86
N VAL A 60 -1.65 -12.11 9.31
CA VAL A 60 -2.46 -13.08 10.06
C VAL A 60 -2.68 -14.37 9.31
N ALA A 61 -3.04 -14.32 8.03
CA ALA A 61 -3.32 -15.53 7.28
C ALA A 61 -2.07 -16.40 7.00
N ARG A 62 -0.87 -15.86 7.23
CA ARG A 62 0.40 -16.59 7.12
C ARG A 62 0.86 -17.24 8.42
N GLY A 63 0.20 -16.95 9.51
CA GLY A 63 0.49 -17.57 10.80
C GLY A 63 -0.20 -18.92 10.98
N THR A 64 -0.03 -19.51 12.16
CA THR A 64 -0.58 -20.83 12.52
C THR A 64 -1.90 -20.72 13.25
N GLU A 65 -2.76 -21.73 13.11
CA GLU A 65 -4.05 -21.80 13.80
C GLU A 65 -3.89 -21.86 15.31
N ASP A 66 -2.87 -22.55 15.82
CA ASP A 66 -2.56 -22.62 17.25
C ASP A 66 -2.24 -21.25 17.87
N ALA A 67 -1.76 -20.30 17.03
CA ALA A 67 -1.56 -18.92 17.43
C ALA A 67 -2.81 -18.02 17.24
N GLY A 68 -3.97 -18.61 16.92
CA GLY A 68 -5.18 -17.87 16.59
C GLY A 68 -5.07 -17.09 15.27
N GLN A 69 -4.29 -17.60 14.32
CA GLN A 69 -3.97 -17.00 13.03
C GLN A 69 -4.41 -17.94 11.89
N GLY A 70 -3.88 -17.75 10.69
CA GLY A 70 -4.21 -18.56 9.53
C GLY A 70 -5.47 -18.07 8.80
N LEU A 71 -5.88 -18.83 7.78
CA LEU A 71 -7.11 -18.56 7.03
C LEU A 71 -8.38 -18.57 7.88
N PRO A 72 -8.56 -19.46 8.87
CA PRO A 72 -9.75 -19.42 9.73
C PRO A 72 -9.91 -18.09 10.46
N ALA A 73 -8.84 -17.51 10.98
CA ALA A 73 -8.89 -16.19 11.63
C ALA A 73 -9.30 -15.07 10.66
N MET A 74 -8.84 -15.12 9.41
CA MET A 74 -9.26 -14.18 8.38
C MET A 74 -10.73 -14.31 8.04
N TRP A 75 -11.22 -15.53 7.84
CA TRP A 75 -12.63 -15.80 7.55
C TRP A 75 -13.53 -15.44 8.72
N GLY A 76 -13.12 -15.76 9.95
CA GLY A 76 -13.86 -15.39 11.16
C GLY A 76 -14.07 -13.88 11.27
N CYS A 77 -13.05 -13.08 10.95
CA CYS A 77 -13.16 -11.63 10.96
C CYS A 77 -14.06 -11.07 9.83
N LEU A 78 -14.05 -11.70 8.65
CA LEU A 78 -14.91 -11.30 7.51
C LEU A 78 -16.40 -11.64 7.74
N GLN A 79 -16.68 -12.70 8.48
CA GLN A 79 -18.01 -13.22 8.73
C GLN A 79 -18.59 -12.78 10.07
N ASP A 80 -17.86 -11.96 10.83
CA ASP A 80 -18.31 -11.49 12.14
C ASP A 80 -19.45 -10.48 11.99
N GLU A 81 -20.68 -10.92 12.29
CA GLU A 81 -21.90 -10.10 12.27
C GLU A 81 -21.89 -8.96 13.30
N GLY A 82 -21.01 -9.02 14.30
CA GLY A 82 -20.82 -7.95 15.29
C GLY A 82 -20.02 -6.76 14.77
N VAL A 83 -19.40 -6.87 13.58
CA VAL A 83 -18.62 -5.78 12.99
C VAL A 83 -19.54 -4.77 12.30
N THR A 84 -19.58 -3.55 12.82
CA THR A 84 -20.42 -2.46 12.28
C THR A 84 -19.99 -2.01 10.86
N HIS A 85 -18.69 -2.07 10.56
CA HIS A 85 -18.13 -1.67 9.26
C HIS A 85 -17.31 -2.82 8.67
N PRO A 86 -17.97 -3.87 8.15
CA PRO A 86 -17.28 -5.05 7.65
C PRO A 86 -16.48 -4.75 6.38
N PRO A 87 -15.25 -5.28 6.23
CA PRO A 87 -14.52 -5.21 4.99
C PRO A 87 -15.20 -6.09 3.94
N PHE A 88 -15.24 -5.62 2.71
CA PHE A 88 -15.83 -6.36 1.59
C PHE A 88 -15.02 -7.63 1.25
N ALA A 89 -13.70 -7.51 1.27
CA ALA A 89 -12.75 -8.59 0.94
C ALA A 89 -11.34 -8.25 1.45
N PRO A 90 -10.40 -9.23 1.52
CA PRO A 90 -9.00 -8.93 1.76
C PRO A 90 -8.36 -8.09 0.63
N PRO A 91 -7.40 -7.17 0.94
CA PRO A 91 -6.82 -6.96 2.24
C PRO A 91 -7.69 -6.11 3.16
N PHE A 92 -7.61 -6.42 4.45
CA PHE A 92 -8.04 -5.52 5.49
C PHE A 92 -7.02 -5.50 6.64
N LEU A 93 -7.04 -4.40 7.39
CA LEU A 93 -6.11 -4.16 8.49
C LEU A 93 -6.90 -3.93 9.77
N LYS A 94 -6.48 -4.57 10.86
CA LYS A 94 -6.99 -4.31 12.20
C LYS A 94 -5.93 -3.60 13.03
N ASP A 95 -6.36 -2.53 13.71
CA ASP A 95 -5.54 -1.72 14.60
C ASP A 95 -6.33 -1.43 15.88
N GLY A 96 -6.21 -2.30 16.88
CA GLY A 96 -7.06 -2.27 18.06
C GLY A 96 -8.52 -2.47 17.70
N ALA A 97 -9.35 -1.45 17.95
CA ALA A 97 -10.78 -1.45 17.59
C ALA A 97 -11.05 -0.99 16.16
N VAL A 98 -10.06 -0.45 15.45
CA VAL A 98 -10.24 0.05 14.08
C VAL A 98 -10.05 -1.09 13.09
N LEU A 99 -11.00 -1.25 12.17
CA LEU A 99 -10.95 -2.20 11.06
C LEU A 99 -11.09 -1.41 9.75
N VAL A 100 -10.11 -1.57 8.86
CA VAL A 100 -10.06 -0.83 7.57
C VAL A 100 -9.87 -1.81 6.42
N GLY A 101 -10.80 -1.84 5.48
CA GLY A 101 -10.68 -2.54 4.20
C GLY A 101 -10.13 -1.65 3.10
N GLN A 102 -9.94 -2.21 1.89
CA GLN A 102 -9.44 -1.51 0.70
C GLN A 102 -8.00 -1.00 0.82
N THR A 103 -7.12 -1.49 -0.05
CA THR A 103 -5.69 -1.11 -0.05
C THR A 103 -5.45 0.39 0.05
N ALA A 104 -6.16 1.19 -0.75
CA ALA A 104 -5.98 2.64 -0.76
C ALA A 104 -6.41 3.29 0.57
N ALA A 105 -7.50 2.80 1.19
CA ALA A 105 -7.97 3.30 2.47
C ALA A 105 -7.05 2.85 3.62
N ILE A 106 -6.54 1.62 3.59
CA ILE A 106 -5.55 1.13 4.55
C ILE A 106 -4.28 2.00 4.50
N LEU A 107 -3.76 2.28 3.31
CA LEU A 107 -2.58 3.12 3.13
C LEU A 107 -2.83 4.56 3.60
N GLN A 108 -3.99 5.14 3.29
CA GLN A 108 -4.39 6.45 3.77
C GLN A 108 -4.47 6.52 5.30
N TYR A 109 -5.01 5.47 5.94
CA TYR A 109 -5.09 5.35 7.39
C TYR A 109 -3.71 5.24 8.05
N LEU A 110 -2.84 4.39 7.50
CA LEU A 110 -1.50 4.14 8.03
C LEU A 110 -0.55 5.32 7.84
N ALA A 111 -0.63 6.02 6.71
CA ALA A 111 0.39 6.94 6.24
C ALA A 111 0.74 8.09 7.21
N PRO A 112 -0.20 8.75 7.91
CA PRO A 112 0.13 9.76 8.91
C PRO A 112 0.91 9.18 10.09
N GLN A 113 0.54 8.00 10.56
CA GLN A 113 1.15 7.30 11.69
C GLN A 113 2.57 6.82 11.33
N LEU A 114 2.76 6.35 10.10
CA LEU A 114 4.02 5.85 9.56
C LEU A 114 4.92 6.94 8.96
N LYS A 115 4.46 8.19 8.94
CA LYS A 115 5.16 9.33 8.30
C LYS A 115 5.41 9.13 6.81
N LEU A 116 4.51 8.41 6.14
CA LEU A 116 4.53 8.11 4.70
C LEU A 116 3.63 9.02 3.87
N VAL A 117 3.24 10.16 4.42
CA VAL A 117 2.50 11.22 3.71
C VAL A 117 2.86 12.58 4.32
N ALA A 118 2.79 13.63 3.53
CA ALA A 118 2.99 15.00 3.99
C ALA A 118 1.86 15.42 4.96
N ARG A 119 2.14 16.45 5.78
CA ARG A 119 1.18 16.90 6.80
C ARG A 119 0.04 17.74 6.23
N SER A 120 0.26 18.50 5.13
CA SER A 120 -0.76 19.36 4.55
C SER A 120 -1.90 18.53 3.96
N GLU A 121 -3.11 19.00 4.10
CA GLU A 121 -4.31 18.35 3.56
C GLU A 121 -4.25 18.23 2.04
N GLN A 122 -3.84 19.30 1.36
CA GLN A 122 -3.67 19.28 -0.09
C GLN A 122 -2.73 18.16 -0.56
N ALA A 123 -1.57 17.98 0.10
CA ALA A 123 -0.65 16.91 -0.25
C ALA A 123 -1.22 15.52 0.07
N ARG A 124 -2.01 15.37 1.14
CA ARG A 124 -2.71 14.12 1.45
C ARG A 124 -3.73 13.75 0.38
N ILE A 125 -4.56 14.71 -0.03
CA ILE A 125 -5.54 14.53 -1.11
C ILE A 125 -4.83 14.14 -2.41
N TRP A 126 -3.76 14.85 -2.76
CA TRP A 126 -3.00 14.55 -3.98
C TRP A 126 -2.35 13.17 -3.93
N THR A 127 -1.74 12.79 -2.80
CA THR A 127 -1.17 11.44 -2.63
C THR A 127 -2.24 10.36 -2.76
N GLN A 128 -3.43 10.58 -2.18
CA GLN A 128 -4.55 9.65 -2.28
C GLN A 128 -5.09 9.55 -3.71
N GLN A 129 -5.16 10.65 -4.45
CA GLN A 129 -5.55 10.64 -5.87
C GLN A 129 -4.58 9.78 -6.70
N ILE A 130 -3.27 9.92 -6.47
CA ILE A 130 -2.26 9.09 -7.14
C ILE A 130 -2.47 7.61 -6.76
N GLN A 131 -2.70 7.31 -5.49
CA GLN A 131 -2.94 5.94 -5.04
C GLN A 131 -4.18 5.30 -5.67
N LEU A 132 -5.25 6.04 -5.85
CA LEU A 132 -6.46 5.57 -6.52
C LEU A 132 -6.18 5.28 -8.01
N THR A 133 -5.40 6.13 -8.68
CA THR A 133 -4.97 5.87 -10.08
C THR A 133 -4.07 4.61 -10.17
N ILE A 134 -3.23 4.36 -9.16
CA ILE A 134 -2.48 3.09 -9.07
C ILE A 134 -3.45 1.90 -8.91
N ALA A 135 -4.48 2.03 -8.07
CA ALA A 135 -5.48 0.98 -7.88
C ALA A 135 -6.25 0.66 -9.16
N ASP A 136 -6.58 1.69 -9.97
CA ASP A 136 -7.19 1.51 -11.29
C ASP A 136 -6.27 0.70 -12.22
N MET A 137 -4.98 1.09 -12.31
CA MET A 137 -4.01 0.36 -13.14
C MET A 137 -3.80 -1.09 -12.68
N VAL A 138 -3.81 -1.33 -11.37
CA VAL A 138 -3.73 -2.68 -10.78
C VAL A 138 -4.94 -3.52 -11.21
N SER A 139 -6.14 -2.93 -11.24
CA SER A 139 -7.35 -3.62 -11.70
C SER A 139 -7.28 -3.89 -13.20
N GLU A 140 -6.85 -2.93 -14.01
CA GLU A 140 -6.67 -3.15 -15.45
C GLU A 140 -5.60 -4.22 -15.75
N ALA A 141 -4.52 -4.30 -14.98
CA ALA A 141 -3.52 -5.35 -15.11
C ALA A 141 -4.09 -6.73 -14.76
N HIS A 142 -4.90 -6.83 -13.70
CA HIS A 142 -5.61 -8.06 -13.35
C HIS A 142 -6.57 -8.49 -14.47
N ASP A 143 -7.30 -7.56 -15.06
CA ASP A 143 -8.28 -7.84 -16.11
C ASP A 143 -7.64 -8.30 -17.42
N THR A 144 -6.33 -8.19 -17.60
CA THR A 144 -5.64 -8.76 -18.78
C THR A 144 -5.74 -10.28 -18.83
N HIS A 145 -5.90 -10.93 -17.70
CA HIS A 145 -6.03 -12.39 -17.64
C HIS A 145 -7.39 -12.87 -17.10
N HIS A 146 -8.24 -11.96 -16.61
CA HIS A 146 -9.62 -12.23 -16.15
C HIS A 146 -10.59 -11.17 -16.67
N PRO A 147 -10.70 -11.00 -18.02
CA PRO A 147 -11.48 -9.89 -18.60
C PRO A 147 -12.99 -10.08 -18.52
N ILE A 148 -13.50 -11.31 -18.48
CA ILE A 148 -14.94 -11.61 -18.41
C ILE A 148 -15.40 -11.67 -16.96
N GLY A 149 -14.67 -12.44 -16.13
CA GLY A 149 -15.07 -12.61 -14.73
C GLY A 149 -13.99 -13.28 -13.90
N GLY A 150 -13.87 -12.81 -12.63
CA GLY A 150 -12.89 -13.37 -11.68
C GLY A 150 -13.24 -14.78 -11.17
N SER A 151 -14.44 -15.28 -11.43
CA SER A 151 -14.87 -16.64 -11.11
C SER A 151 -14.53 -17.68 -12.18
N LEU A 152 -14.11 -17.24 -13.38
CA LEU A 152 -13.68 -18.10 -14.47
C LEU A 152 -12.18 -18.34 -14.37
N TYR A 153 -11.71 -19.50 -14.84
CA TYR A 153 -10.28 -19.73 -15.02
C TYR A 153 -9.75 -18.97 -16.24
N TYR A 154 -8.46 -18.72 -16.28
CA TYR A 154 -7.80 -18.08 -17.43
C TYR A 154 -8.04 -18.83 -18.72
N GLU A 155 -8.02 -20.18 -18.65
CA GLU A 155 -8.24 -21.10 -19.75
C GLU A 155 -9.60 -20.91 -20.43
N ASP A 156 -10.62 -20.49 -19.68
CA ASP A 156 -11.99 -20.31 -20.17
C ASP A 156 -12.20 -18.99 -20.90
N GLN A 157 -11.24 -18.05 -20.80
CA GLN A 157 -11.36 -16.69 -21.33
C GLN A 157 -10.11 -16.21 -22.07
N LYS A 158 -9.27 -17.13 -22.59
CA LYS A 158 -8.03 -16.79 -23.30
C LYS A 158 -8.20 -15.84 -24.49
N PRO A 159 -9.19 -16.00 -25.38
CA PRO A 159 -9.38 -15.08 -26.51
C PRO A 159 -9.64 -13.64 -26.07
N GLU A 160 -10.47 -13.46 -25.05
CA GLU A 160 -10.79 -12.14 -24.48
C GLU A 160 -9.60 -11.56 -23.73
N ALA A 161 -8.85 -12.42 -23.02
CA ALA A 161 -7.61 -12.05 -22.33
C ALA A 161 -6.56 -11.51 -23.31
N LEU A 162 -6.37 -12.15 -24.46
CA LEU A 162 -5.48 -11.67 -25.52
C LEU A 162 -5.88 -10.27 -26.02
N ARG A 163 -7.18 -10.06 -26.26
CA ARG A 163 -7.70 -8.75 -26.71
C ARG A 163 -7.50 -7.69 -25.64
N ARG A 164 -7.81 -8.00 -24.37
CA ARG A 164 -7.65 -7.08 -23.25
C ARG A 164 -6.19 -6.76 -22.98
N ALA A 165 -5.31 -7.77 -22.99
CA ALA A 165 -3.88 -7.57 -22.80
C ALA A 165 -3.28 -6.70 -23.92
N LYS A 166 -3.68 -6.91 -25.19
CA LYS A 166 -3.23 -6.06 -26.29
C LYS A 166 -3.58 -4.59 -26.07
N GLU A 167 -4.81 -4.28 -25.70
CA GLU A 167 -5.24 -2.91 -25.44
C GLU A 167 -4.49 -2.33 -24.22
N PHE A 168 -4.38 -3.11 -23.14
CA PHE A 168 -3.66 -2.67 -21.93
C PHE A 168 -2.20 -2.36 -22.24
N CYS A 169 -1.48 -3.25 -22.90
CA CYS A 169 -0.08 -3.11 -23.20
C CYS A 169 0.22 -1.99 -24.21
N SER A 170 -0.61 -1.85 -25.27
CA SER A 170 -0.35 -0.86 -26.31
C SER A 170 -0.81 0.56 -25.96
N THR A 171 -1.84 0.69 -25.14
CA THR A 171 -2.50 1.97 -24.88
C THR A 171 -2.50 2.37 -23.41
N ARG A 172 -2.96 1.47 -22.53
CA ARG A 172 -3.20 1.83 -21.12
C ARG A 172 -1.93 1.91 -20.31
N MET A 173 -1.07 0.90 -20.37
CA MET A 173 0.20 0.87 -19.65
C MET A 173 1.09 2.09 -20.00
N PRO A 174 1.34 2.43 -21.26
CA PRO A 174 2.09 3.65 -21.61
C PRO A 174 1.44 4.93 -21.09
N LYS A 175 0.11 5.04 -21.15
CA LYS A 175 -0.63 6.20 -20.66
C LYS A 175 -0.43 6.40 -19.15
N PHE A 176 -0.58 5.35 -18.34
CA PHE A 176 -0.37 5.41 -16.90
C PHE A 176 1.09 5.73 -16.55
N LEU A 177 2.05 5.03 -17.14
CA LEU A 177 3.46 5.26 -16.88
C LEU A 177 3.90 6.69 -17.26
N THR A 178 3.45 7.21 -18.41
CA THR A 178 3.70 8.60 -18.82
C THR A 178 3.07 9.58 -17.83
N TRP A 179 1.90 9.28 -17.27
CA TRP A 179 1.29 10.15 -16.27
C TRP A 179 2.10 10.20 -14.98
N PHE A 180 2.61 9.06 -14.47
CA PHE A 180 3.51 9.04 -13.31
C PHE A 180 4.84 9.76 -13.60
N GLU A 181 5.40 9.58 -14.79
CA GLU A 181 6.60 10.30 -15.24
C GLU A 181 6.38 11.82 -15.17
N ASN A 182 5.26 12.30 -15.71
CA ASN A 182 4.90 13.71 -15.70
C ASN A 182 4.70 14.26 -14.28
N ILE A 183 4.17 13.47 -13.35
CA ILE A 183 4.06 13.87 -11.94
C ILE A 183 5.46 14.08 -11.35
N LEU A 184 6.37 13.14 -11.56
CA LEU A 184 7.75 13.24 -11.09
C LEU A 184 8.47 14.46 -11.67
N VAL A 185 8.34 14.69 -12.98
CA VAL A 185 8.94 15.84 -13.65
C VAL A 185 8.38 17.17 -13.10
N ARG A 186 7.08 17.24 -12.83
CA ARG A 186 6.39 18.46 -12.38
C ARG A 186 6.40 18.67 -10.88
N ASN A 187 6.95 17.75 -10.09
CA ASN A 187 7.01 17.93 -8.64
C ASN A 187 7.94 19.09 -8.27
N PRO A 188 7.44 20.16 -7.64
CA PRO A 188 8.25 21.35 -7.35
C PRO A 188 9.37 21.09 -6.33
N ALA A 189 9.29 19.99 -5.56
CA ALA A 189 10.34 19.57 -4.64
C ALA A 189 11.43 18.70 -5.29
N GLY A 190 11.38 18.54 -6.61
CA GLY A 190 12.29 17.71 -7.41
C GLY A 190 11.72 16.33 -7.74
N SER A 191 12.28 15.70 -8.77
CA SER A 191 11.75 14.47 -9.40
C SER A 191 12.02 13.16 -8.62
N ARG A 192 12.42 13.26 -7.34
CA ARG A 192 12.77 12.08 -6.55
C ARG A 192 11.58 11.31 -6.01
N HIS A 193 10.45 11.98 -5.80
CA HIS A 193 9.22 11.44 -5.21
C HIS A 193 8.01 11.96 -5.96
N LEU A 194 6.91 11.23 -5.90
CA LEU A 194 5.65 11.65 -6.52
C LEU A 194 5.05 12.89 -5.86
N VAL A 195 5.24 13.03 -4.53
CA VAL A 195 4.68 14.15 -3.77
C VAL A 195 5.72 14.70 -2.80
N GLY A 196 6.05 15.97 -2.95
CA GLY A 196 6.99 16.65 -2.07
C GLY A 196 8.41 16.05 -2.12
N GLY A 197 9.18 16.23 -1.05
CA GLY A 197 10.61 15.84 -1.01
C GLY A 197 10.92 14.59 -0.18
N ARG A 198 9.90 13.80 0.21
CA ARG A 198 10.07 12.60 1.06
C ARG A 198 9.27 11.42 0.51
N LEU A 199 9.76 10.22 0.86
CA LEU A 199 9.07 8.97 0.54
C LEU A 199 7.63 8.98 1.06
N SER A 200 6.70 8.62 0.18
CA SER A 200 5.28 8.46 0.48
C SER A 200 4.81 7.02 0.18
N TYR A 201 3.63 6.67 0.67
CA TYR A 201 3.04 5.37 0.33
C TYR A 201 2.73 5.24 -1.17
N ALA A 202 2.50 6.34 -1.88
CA ALA A 202 2.31 6.32 -3.33
C ALA A 202 3.61 5.94 -4.08
N ASP A 203 4.79 6.36 -3.59
CA ASP A 203 6.08 5.95 -4.16
C ASP A 203 6.29 4.44 -3.99
N LEU A 204 5.96 3.89 -2.80
CA LEU A 204 6.03 2.45 -2.52
C LEU A 204 5.04 1.67 -3.39
N SER A 205 3.86 2.23 -3.62
CA SER A 205 2.86 1.62 -4.47
C SER A 205 3.26 1.63 -5.94
N LEU A 206 3.84 2.72 -6.44
CA LEU A 206 4.38 2.77 -7.80
C LEU A 206 5.55 1.78 -7.98
N PHE A 207 6.41 1.64 -6.97
CA PHE A 207 7.46 0.61 -6.96
C PHE A 207 6.86 -0.79 -7.15
N GLN A 208 5.87 -1.18 -6.34
CA GLN A 208 5.23 -2.50 -6.44
C GLN A 208 4.52 -2.69 -7.78
N LEU A 209 3.88 -1.65 -8.31
CA LEU A 209 3.26 -1.69 -9.62
C LEU A 209 4.28 -1.99 -10.72
N VAL A 210 5.43 -1.31 -10.73
CA VAL A 210 6.52 -1.54 -11.71
C VAL A 210 7.08 -2.95 -11.57
N GLU A 211 7.31 -3.45 -10.35
CA GLU A 211 7.71 -4.84 -10.11
C GLU A 211 6.72 -5.82 -10.74
N GLY A 212 5.43 -5.61 -10.50
CA GLY A 212 4.37 -6.46 -11.05
C GLY A 212 4.31 -6.42 -12.58
N LEU A 213 4.46 -5.24 -13.18
CA LEU A 213 4.48 -5.10 -14.65
C LEU A 213 5.70 -5.79 -15.27
N ARG A 214 6.87 -5.65 -14.65
CA ARG A 214 8.10 -6.33 -15.10
C ARG A 214 7.97 -7.85 -15.02
N TYR A 215 7.25 -8.36 -14.03
CA TYR A 215 6.98 -9.78 -13.90
C TYR A 215 5.97 -10.28 -14.95
N ALA A 216 4.82 -9.62 -15.06
CA ALA A 216 3.72 -10.06 -15.92
C ALA A 216 4.01 -9.85 -17.41
N PHE A 217 4.64 -8.71 -17.77
CA PHE A 217 4.87 -8.25 -19.14
C PHE A 217 6.34 -7.86 -19.35
N PRO A 218 7.31 -8.77 -19.19
CA PRO A 218 8.72 -8.41 -19.16
C PRO A 218 9.21 -7.67 -20.42
N LYS A 219 8.73 -8.04 -21.61
CA LYS A 219 9.14 -7.41 -22.88
C LYS A 219 8.51 -6.04 -23.06
N ILE A 220 7.17 -5.97 -22.88
CA ILE A 220 6.40 -4.74 -23.08
C ILE A 220 6.72 -3.72 -21.99
N ALA A 221 6.79 -4.14 -20.73
CA ALA A 221 7.17 -3.26 -19.63
C ALA A 221 8.59 -2.70 -19.81
N ALA A 222 9.55 -3.52 -20.25
CA ALA A 222 10.89 -3.04 -20.55
C ALA A 222 10.86 -1.94 -21.61
N HIS A 223 10.11 -2.13 -22.71
CA HIS A 223 9.96 -1.10 -23.75
C HIS A 223 9.26 0.17 -23.24
N ALA A 224 8.15 0.03 -22.51
CA ALA A 224 7.40 1.17 -21.98
C ALA A 224 8.25 2.00 -21.00
N LEU A 225 9.03 1.34 -20.15
CA LEU A 225 9.88 1.97 -19.15
C LEU A 225 11.07 2.74 -19.74
N THR A 226 11.51 2.45 -20.98
CA THR A 226 12.54 3.28 -21.64
C THR A 226 12.10 4.75 -21.84
N ARG A 227 10.80 4.99 -21.88
CA ARG A 227 10.20 6.32 -22.06
C ARG A 227 9.88 7.02 -20.74
N THR A 228 10.09 6.36 -19.61
CA THR A 228 9.76 6.87 -18.28
C THR A 228 10.93 6.71 -17.30
N PRO A 229 12.06 7.41 -17.57
CA PRO A 229 13.29 7.24 -16.79
C PRO A 229 13.13 7.66 -15.32
N ARG A 230 12.30 8.64 -14.99
CA ARG A 230 12.07 9.05 -13.58
C ARG A 230 11.31 8.00 -12.80
N VAL A 231 10.37 7.29 -13.45
CA VAL A 231 9.70 6.12 -12.85
C VAL A 231 10.73 5.04 -12.53
N CYS A 232 11.67 4.75 -13.45
CA CYS A 232 12.76 3.80 -13.19
C CYS A 232 13.66 4.25 -12.04
N GLU A 233 14.07 5.52 -12.03
CA GLU A 233 14.90 6.09 -10.96
C GLU A 233 14.19 6.04 -9.59
N LEU A 234 12.88 6.29 -9.54
CA LEU A 234 12.09 6.15 -8.32
C LEU A 234 12.07 4.69 -7.87
N HIS A 235 11.77 3.76 -8.78
CA HIS A 235 11.77 2.33 -8.52
C HIS A 235 13.10 1.89 -7.87
N ASP A 236 14.24 2.23 -8.47
CA ASP A 236 15.56 1.83 -8.00
C ASP A 236 15.88 2.46 -6.63
N ARG A 237 15.48 3.71 -6.41
CA ARG A 237 15.62 4.37 -5.11
C ARG A 237 14.79 3.72 -4.02
N VAL A 238 13.57 3.31 -4.31
CA VAL A 238 12.71 2.60 -3.36
C VAL A 238 13.31 1.24 -3.03
N ALA A 239 13.74 0.48 -4.05
CA ALA A 239 14.42 -0.80 -3.87
C ALA A 239 15.67 -0.68 -2.98
N ALA A 240 16.42 0.41 -3.11
CA ALA A 240 17.64 0.69 -2.35
C ALA A 240 17.38 1.22 -0.92
N GLN A 241 16.15 1.54 -0.52
CA GLN A 241 15.85 1.92 0.86
C GLN A 241 16.21 0.78 1.82
N PRO A 242 16.98 1.03 2.89
CA PRO A 242 17.56 -0.06 3.69
C PRO A 242 16.54 -1.09 4.19
N ARG A 243 15.37 -0.64 4.68
CA ARG A 243 14.32 -1.53 5.17
C ARG A 243 13.61 -2.26 4.04
N VAL A 244 13.31 -1.58 2.94
CA VAL A 244 12.72 -2.19 1.75
C VAL A 244 13.69 -3.22 1.18
N ALA A 245 14.96 -2.88 0.98
CA ALA A 245 15.99 -3.80 0.50
C ALA A 245 16.15 -5.05 1.39
N ALA A 246 16.06 -4.89 2.72
CA ALA A 246 16.09 -6.00 3.66
C ALA A 246 14.84 -6.90 3.51
N TYR A 247 13.66 -6.29 3.37
CA TYR A 247 12.42 -7.00 3.15
C TYR A 247 12.42 -7.78 1.83
N LEU A 248 12.85 -7.15 0.74
CA LEU A 248 12.92 -7.79 -0.59
C LEU A 248 13.78 -9.06 -0.63
N ARG A 249 14.80 -9.15 0.26
CA ARG A 249 15.67 -10.32 0.39
C ARG A 249 15.21 -11.33 1.45
N SER A 250 14.15 -11.02 2.18
CA SER A 250 13.67 -11.87 3.27
C SER A 250 12.60 -12.86 2.80
N GLU A 251 12.43 -13.95 3.54
CA GLU A 251 11.34 -14.92 3.34
C GLU A 251 9.94 -14.34 3.58
N ARG A 252 9.85 -13.14 4.18
CA ARG A 252 8.58 -12.42 4.32
C ARG A 252 8.05 -11.92 2.98
N ARG A 253 8.92 -11.62 2.02
CA ARG A 253 8.56 -11.27 0.65
C ARG A 253 8.07 -12.50 -0.09
N ILE A 254 6.81 -12.56 -0.43
CA ILE A 254 6.23 -13.64 -1.23
C ILE A 254 6.74 -13.50 -2.67
N ALA A 255 7.14 -14.59 -3.30
CA ALA A 255 7.49 -14.58 -4.72
C ALA A 255 6.24 -14.29 -5.59
N PHE A 256 6.45 -13.69 -6.76
CA PHE A 256 5.38 -13.63 -7.77
C PHE A 256 5.01 -15.04 -8.24
N ASN A 257 3.74 -15.23 -8.59
CA ASN A 257 3.21 -16.48 -9.11
C ASN A 257 1.95 -16.21 -9.96
N GLU A 258 1.41 -17.27 -10.58
CA GLU A 258 0.23 -17.20 -11.45
C GLU A 258 -1.11 -17.29 -10.71
N GLN A 259 -1.14 -16.97 -9.39
CA GLN A 259 -2.37 -16.90 -8.59
C GLN A 259 -2.67 -15.45 -8.12
N GLY A 260 -1.67 -14.55 -8.26
CA GLY A 260 -1.77 -13.16 -7.87
C GLY A 260 -2.44 -12.26 -8.91
N ILE A 261 -2.28 -10.94 -8.75
CA ILE A 261 -2.76 -9.92 -9.70
C ILE A 261 -1.88 -9.90 -10.94
N PHE A 262 -0.58 -9.90 -10.73
CA PHE A 262 0.41 -9.92 -11.80
C PHE A 262 0.77 -11.37 -12.10
N ARG A 263 0.29 -11.87 -13.24
CA ARG A 263 0.52 -13.25 -13.69
C ARG A 263 1.29 -13.24 -15.00
N ARG A 264 2.23 -14.15 -15.12
CA ARG A 264 3.07 -14.25 -16.32
C ARG A 264 2.52 -15.29 -17.29
N TYR A 265 1.78 -14.80 -18.27
CA TYR A 265 1.35 -15.59 -19.44
C TYR A 265 2.11 -15.07 -20.66
N PRO A 266 3.08 -15.83 -21.22
CA PRO A 266 3.94 -15.36 -22.32
C PRO A 266 3.18 -14.86 -23.53
N GLU A 267 2.00 -15.44 -23.82
CA GLU A 267 1.10 -15.05 -24.89
C GLU A 267 0.43 -13.69 -24.70
N LEU A 268 0.40 -13.16 -23.47
CA LEU A 268 -0.11 -11.82 -23.18
C LEU A 268 0.96 -10.73 -23.29
N ASP A 269 2.24 -11.09 -23.43
CA ASP A 269 3.40 -10.19 -23.55
C ASP A 269 3.90 -10.11 -25.02
N LEU A 270 2.98 -10.07 -25.97
CA LEU A 270 3.28 -10.14 -27.43
C LEU A 270 2.79 -8.89 -28.22
N CYS A 271 2.52 -7.75 -27.59
CA CYS A 271 2.01 -6.56 -28.29
C CYS A 271 3.07 -5.86 -29.15
#